data_14e361bc0a03e3a7a16dc8a074e81e82
#
_entry.id   14e361bc0a03e3a7a16dc8a074e81e82
#
_cell.length_a   1.000
_cell.length_b   1.000
_cell.length_c   1.000
_cell.angle_alpha   90.00
_cell.angle_beta   90.00
_cell.angle_gamma   90.00
#
_symmetry.space_group_name_H-M   'P 1'
#
loop_
_entity.id
_entity.type
_entity.pdbx_description
1 polymer ?
#
loop_
_entity_poly.entity_id
_entity_poly.type
_entity_poly.pdbx_seq_one_letter_code
_entity_poly.pdbx_strand_id
1 'polypeptide(L)'
;DGEMLRQTMEQVLLGQLNGVKFLAGRGAIYVPQKTSDGKDTSETLDSLERLIASFSAGVNVVSDETNYYDENEEPVNRYGRKTEFRYLGYLDGARELEYIRQDIGNTLSAEVTEYWAELVDVAATFNDDKVKDFEKKLNRFKTRKAKIEKRIKVIGKSVGGEIPIRKKLYSDLGTKLNSRIAAIPPKRNAVRVALKDLIEFN
;
A
#
# COMPACT_ATOMS: atom_id res chain seq x y z
N ASP A 1 -4.78 21.93 6.34
CA ASP A 1 -5.83 20.92 6.42
C ASP A 1 -5.21 19.56 6.74
N GLY A 2 -5.59 18.98 7.91
CA GLY A 2 -4.98 17.72 8.41
C GLY A 2 -5.20 16.52 7.48
N GLU A 3 -6.28 16.50 6.69
CA GLU A 3 -6.56 15.45 5.73
C GLU A 3 -5.56 15.47 4.57
N MET A 4 -5.23 16.64 4.05
CA MET A 4 -4.23 16.79 2.99
C MET A 4 -2.84 16.38 3.47
N LEU A 5 -2.46 16.72 4.69
CA LEU A 5 -1.21 16.29 5.30
C LEU A 5 -1.15 14.75 5.42
N ARG A 6 -2.22 14.12 5.91
CA ARG A 6 -2.34 12.67 6.02
C ARG A 6 -2.19 11.99 4.67
N GLN A 7 -2.90 12.49 3.64
CA GLN A 7 -2.81 11.94 2.28
C GLN A 7 -1.41 12.08 1.69
N THR A 8 -0.75 13.22 1.90
CA THR A 8 0.63 13.43 1.45
C THR A 8 1.58 12.47 2.13
N MET A 9 1.46 12.28 3.45
CA MET A 9 2.27 11.31 4.18
C MET A 9 2.05 9.88 3.67
N GLU A 10 0.80 9.48 3.47
CA GLU A 10 0.50 8.17 2.92
C GLU A 10 1.10 7.98 1.52
N GLN A 11 1.07 9.00 0.66
CA GLN A 11 1.71 8.94 -0.65
C GLN A 11 3.23 8.75 -0.55
N VAL A 12 3.89 9.42 0.37
CA VAL A 12 5.34 9.25 0.58
C VAL A 12 5.61 7.86 1.14
N LEU A 13 4.99 7.49 2.25
CA LEU A 13 5.27 6.24 2.96
C LEU A 13 4.93 5.00 2.13
N LEU A 14 3.74 4.95 1.53
CA LEU A 14 3.27 3.79 0.77
C LEU A 14 3.73 3.81 -0.69
N GLY A 15 3.84 4.98 -1.29
CA GLY A 15 4.18 5.14 -2.71
C GLY A 15 5.67 5.22 -2.96
N GLN A 16 6.36 6.20 -2.37
CA GLN A 16 7.78 6.45 -2.63
C GLN A 16 8.68 5.47 -1.86
N LEU A 17 8.38 5.24 -0.57
CA LEU A 17 9.20 4.39 0.29
C LEU A 17 8.80 2.91 0.25
N ASN A 18 7.80 2.54 -0.55
CA ASN A 18 7.28 1.17 -0.68
C ASN A 18 6.78 0.57 0.65
N GLY A 19 6.27 1.40 1.55
CA GLY A 19 5.72 0.96 2.83
C GLY A 19 4.47 0.10 2.67
N VAL A 20 4.13 -0.65 3.72
CA VAL A 20 2.93 -1.47 3.81
C VAL A 20 2.22 -1.22 5.13
N LYS A 21 0.92 -1.02 5.10
CA LYS A 21 0.10 -0.91 6.32
C LYS A 21 0.02 -2.27 7.03
N PHE A 22 0.13 -2.28 8.35
CA PHE A 22 -0.19 -3.47 9.13
C PHE A 22 -1.70 -3.67 9.22
N LEU A 23 -2.19 -4.89 9.03
CA LEU A 23 -3.61 -5.22 9.20
C LEU A 23 -4.05 -5.08 10.67
N ALA A 24 -3.21 -5.53 11.59
CA ALA A 24 -3.49 -5.50 13.02
C ALA A 24 -3.17 -4.14 13.68
N GLY A 25 -2.39 -3.29 13.02
CA GLY A 25 -1.92 -2.02 13.56
C GLY A 25 -2.80 -0.85 13.16
N ARG A 26 -3.44 -0.19 14.12
CA ARG A 26 -4.21 1.04 13.87
C ARG A 26 -3.29 2.16 13.37
N GLY A 27 -3.13 2.26 12.05
CA GLY A 27 -2.33 3.29 11.40
C GLY A 27 -0.82 3.04 11.33
N ALA A 28 -0.33 1.89 11.81
CA ALA A 28 1.08 1.55 11.69
C ALA A 28 1.43 1.16 10.24
N ILE A 29 2.57 1.65 9.79
CA ILE A 29 3.11 1.39 8.44
C ILE A 29 4.52 0.85 8.62
N TYR A 30 4.80 -0.31 8.02
CA TYR A 30 6.17 -0.78 7.84
C TYR A 30 6.80 -0.08 6.65
N VAL A 31 7.98 0.49 6.85
CA VAL A 31 8.79 1.10 5.79
C VAL A 31 10.12 0.35 5.71
N PRO A 32 10.51 -0.17 4.53
CA PRO A 32 11.82 -0.81 4.34
C PRO A 32 12.95 0.16 4.63
N GLN A 33 14.08 -0.32 5.18
CA GLN A 33 15.27 0.51 5.43
C GLN A 33 15.86 1.12 4.16
N LYS A 34 15.68 0.45 3.02
CA LYS A 34 16.16 0.92 1.73
C LYS A 34 15.04 0.89 0.70
N THR A 35 15.04 1.91 -0.15
CA THR A 35 14.19 1.97 -1.33
C THR A 35 14.62 0.93 -2.38
N SER A 36 13.85 0.78 -3.45
CA SER A 36 14.17 -0.16 -4.53
C SER A 36 15.46 0.16 -5.30
N ASP A 37 15.90 1.42 -5.29
CA ASP A 37 17.15 1.91 -5.85
C ASP A 37 18.30 1.94 -4.83
N GLY A 38 18.09 1.39 -3.63
CA GLY A 38 19.10 1.18 -2.61
C GLY A 38 19.36 2.37 -1.70
N LYS A 39 18.60 3.47 -1.83
CA LYS A 39 18.74 4.65 -0.96
C LYS A 39 18.17 4.35 0.41
N ASP A 40 18.84 4.87 1.45
CA ASP A 40 18.36 4.82 2.81
C ASP A 40 17.07 5.64 2.98
N THR A 41 16.11 5.10 3.72
CA THR A 41 14.83 5.75 3.94
C THR A 41 14.80 6.64 5.18
N SER A 42 15.82 6.55 6.05
CA SER A 42 15.89 7.29 7.31
C SER A 42 15.85 8.80 7.11
N GLU A 43 16.61 9.34 6.14
CA GLU A 43 16.61 10.79 5.85
C GLU A 43 15.20 11.31 5.47
N THR A 44 14.44 10.52 4.72
CA THR A 44 13.06 10.89 4.35
C THR A 44 12.14 10.82 5.56
N LEU A 45 12.31 9.82 6.43
CA LEU A 45 11.53 9.67 7.66
C LEU A 45 11.84 10.81 8.64
N ASP A 46 13.11 11.17 8.81
CA ASP A 46 13.54 12.32 9.62
C ASP A 46 12.96 13.64 9.10
N SER A 47 12.90 13.79 7.77
CA SER A 47 12.33 14.98 7.14
C SER A 47 10.83 15.08 7.36
N LEU A 48 10.10 13.93 7.31
CA LEU A 48 8.69 13.86 7.63
C LEU A 48 8.42 14.17 9.11
N GLU A 49 9.25 13.66 10.02
CA GLU A 49 9.14 13.94 11.45
C GLU A 49 9.29 15.43 11.73
N ARG A 50 10.34 16.09 11.17
CA ARG A 50 10.55 17.54 11.29
C ARG A 50 9.40 18.33 10.69
N LEU A 51 8.90 17.92 9.54
CA LEU A 51 7.76 18.58 8.90
C LEU A 51 6.53 18.54 9.82
N ILE A 52 6.19 17.38 10.36
CA ILE A 52 5.04 17.23 11.27
C ILE A 52 5.23 18.05 12.56
N ALA A 53 6.44 18.02 13.13
CA ALA A 53 6.78 18.81 14.30
C ALA A 53 6.60 20.32 14.05
N SER A 54 6.98 20.80 12.85
CA SER A 54 6.81 22.21 12.47
C SER A 54 5.33 22.63 12.37
N PHE A 55 4.47 21.76 11.87
CA PHE A 55 3.02 22.00 11.86
C PHE A 55 2.43 22.01 13.28
N SER A 56 2.87 21.09 14.13
CA SER A 56 2.42 21.05 15.54
C SER A 56 2.86 22.29 16.33
N ALA A 57 4.09 22.78 16.09
CA ALA A 57 4.57 24.01 16.71
C ALA A 57 3.81 25.26 16.21
N GLY A 58 3.42 25.31 14.94
CA GLY A 58 2.63 26.40 14.36
C GLY A 58 1.19 26.49 14.91
N VAL A 59 0.62 25.38 15.34
CA VAL A 59 -0.73 25.33 15.94
C VAL A 59 -0.73 25.89 17.37
N ASN A 60 0.39 25.88 18.07
CA ASN A 60 0.52 26.44 19.42
C ASN A 60 0.60 27.99 19.45
N VAL A 61 0.59 28.66 18.30
CA VAL A 61 0.62 30.14 18.17
C VAL A 61 -0.78 30.73 17.98
N VAL A 62 -1.83 29.94 18.13
CA VAL A 62 -3.20 30.48 18.09
C VAL A 62 -3.51 31.13 19.43
N SER A 63 -3.93 32.41 19.37
CA SER A 63 -4.20 33.33 20.45
C SER A 63 -4.81 32.69 21.70
N ASP A 64 -4.50 33.25 22.88
CA ASP A 64 -4.96 32.82 24.20
C ASP A 64 -6.49 32.59 24.32
N GLU A 65 -7.28 33.17 23.44
CA GLU A 65 -8.75 33.03 23.42
C GLU A 65 -9.25 31.66 22.89
N THR A 66 -8.37 30.83 22.31
CA THR A 66 -8.72 29.53 21.73
C THR A 66 -8.01 28.34 22.37
N ASN A 67 -7.22 28.57 23.42
CA ASN A 67 -6.60 27.51 24.18
C ASN A 67 -7.63 26.82 25.08
N TYR A 68 -7.89 25.56 24.80
CA TYR A 68 -8.58 24.68 25.75
C TYR A 68 -7.51 24.11 26.69
N TYR A 69 -7.81 24.12 27.97
CA TYR A 69 -7.00 23.54 29.03
C TYR A 69 -7.59 22.19 29.43
N ASP A 70 -6.74 21.21 29.69
CA ASP A 70 -7.16 19.96 30.29
C ASP A 70 -7.40 20.09 31.79
N GLU A 71 -7.75 18.98 32.46
CA GLU A 71 -8.00 18.90 33.89
C GLU A 71 -6.80 19.31 34.77
N ASN A 72 -5.58 19.39 34.15
CA ASN A 72 -4.34 19.77 34.83
C ASN A 72 -3.89 21.22 34.47
N GLU A 73 -4.77 22.01 33.84
CA GLU A 73 -4.47 23.34 33.34
C GLU A 73 -3.34 23.37 32.26
N GLU A 74 -3.08 22.25 31.61
CA GLU A 74 -2.15 22.15 30.47
C GLU A 74 -2.85 22.55 29.17
N PRO A 75 -2.23 23.42 28.34
CA PRO A 75 -2.83 23.83 27.08
C PRO A 75 -2.93 22.67 26.11
N VAL A 76 -4.14 22.27 25.76
CA VAL A 76 -4.41 21.31 24.72
C VAL A 76 -4.80 22.02 23.43
N ASN A 77 -4.38 21.48 22.27
CA ASN A 77 -4.84 22.03 21.02
C ASN A 77 -6.37 21.88 20.90
N ARG A 78 -7.01 22.70 20.08
CA ARG A 78 -8.47 22.76 19.87
C ARG A 78 -9.16 21.40 19.68
N TYR A 79 -8.39 20.37 19.33
CA TYR A 79 -8.87 19.00 19.08
C TYR A 79 -8.37 17.99 20.13
N GLY A 80 -7.69 18.44 21.19
CA GLY A 80 -7.21 17.57 22.28
C GLY A 80 -6.17 16.53 21.85
N ARG A 81 -5.57 16.67 20.67
CA ARG A 81 -4.60 15.69 20.14
C ARG A 81 -3.39 16.40 19.55
N LYS A 82 -2.20 16.05 20.05
CA LYS A 82 -0.94 16.37 19.36
C LYS A 82 -0.88 15.57 18.08
N THR A 83 -0.59 16.23 16.96
CA THR A 83 -0.20 15.53 15.74
C THR A 83 1.24 15.08 15.91
N GLU A 84 1.44 13.79 16.10
CA GLU A 84 2.77 13.19 16.23
C GLU A 84 3.01 12.22 15.07
N PHE A 85 4.21 12.29 14.53
CA PHE A 85 4.76 11.24 13.69
C PHE A 85 6.01 10.71 14.40
N ARG A 86 6.03 9.42 14.64
CA ARG A 86 7.19 8.73 15.20
C ARG A 86 7.48 7.51 14.37
N TYR A 87 8.75 7.26 14.10
CA TYR A 87 9.18 6.00 13.57
C TYR A 87 10.15 5.32 14.56
N LEU A 88 10.09 4.01 14.59
CA LEU A 88 10.93 3.18 15.44
C LEU A 88 11.78 2.28 14.56
N GLY A 89 13.08 2.25 14.83
CA GLY A 89 13.97 1.23 14.28
C GLY A 89 13.51 -0.15 14.77
N TYR A 90 13.44 -1.10 13.85
CA TYR A 90 13.07 -2.47 14.22
C TYR A 90 14.28 -3.22 14.73
N LEU A 91 14.12 -3.99 15.81
CA LEU A 91 15.15 -4.90 16.29
C LEU A 91 15.21 -6.11 15.34
N ASP A 92 16.41 -6.47 14.90
CA ASP A 92 16.66 -7.57 13.94
C ASP A 92 16.53 -8.98 14.56
N GLY A 93 15.61 -9.17 15.49
CA GLY A 93 15.31 -10.49 16.04
C GLY A 93 14.60 -11.38 15.02
N ALA A 94 15.03 -12.63 14.87
CA ALA A 94 14.44 -13.58 13.92
C ALA A 94 12.94 -13.76 14.10
N ARG A 95 12.46 -13.69 15.35
CA ARG A 95 11.04 -13.82 15.71
C ARG A 95 10.24 -12.59 15.27
N GLU A 96 10.78 -11.42 15.47
CA GLU A 96 10.18 -10.15 15.10
C GLU A 96 10.07 -10.02 13.57
N LEU A 97 11.12 -10.40 12.85
CA LEU A 97 11.13 -10.42 11.38
C LEU A 97 10.11 -11.43 10.83
N GLU A 98 9.96 -12.58 11.47
CA GLU A 98 8.94 -13.56 11.05
C GLU A 98 7.53 -13.04 11.28
N TYR A 99 7.27 -12.38 12.42
CA TYR A 99 5.99 -11.74 12.70
C TYR A 99 5.65 -10.67 11.65
N ILE A 100 6.63 -9.81 11.32
CA ILE A 100 6.47 -8.80 10.28
C ILE A 100 6.16 -9.45 8.93
N ARG A 101 6.90 -10.49 8.54
CA ARG A 101 6.67 -11.21 7.28
C ARG A 101 5.25 -11.74 7.18
N GLN A 102 4.75 -12.34 8.26
CA GLN A 102 3.39 -12.89 8.29
C GLN A 102 2.32 -11.81 8.18
N ASP A 103 2.44 -10.72 8.94
CA ASP A 103 1.44 -9.64 8.94
C ASP A 103 1.44 -8.88 7.62
N ILE A 104 2.62 -8.54 7.09
CA ILE A 104 2.77 -7.94 5.77
C ILE A 104 2.26 -8.89 4.67
N GLY A 105 2.56 -10.19 4.79
CA GLY A 105 2.05 -11.23 3.89
C GLY A 105 0.52 -11.26 3.85
N ASN A 106 -0.14 -11.11 4.99
CA ASN A 106 -1.59 -11.01 5.08
C ASN A 106 -2.12 -9.75 4.38
N THR A 107 -1.48 -8.59 4.61
CA THR A 107 -1.86 -7.31 3.98
C THR A 107 -1.70 -7.37 2.46
N LEU A 108 -0.56 -7.82 1.98
CA LEU A 108 -0.31 -7.94 0.54
C LEU A 108 -1.19 -9.01 -0.11
N SER A 109 -1.51 -10.10 0.60
CA SER A 109 -2.47 -11.09 0.14
C SER A 109 -3.87 -10.50 -0.05
N ALA A 110 -4.31 -9.64 0.87
CA ALA A 110 -5.58 -8.93 0.73
C ALA A 110 -5.57 -7.98 -0.49
N GLU A 111 -4.48 -7.22 -0.68
CA GLU A 111 -4.31 -6.32 -1.84
C GLU A 111 -4.32 -7.08 -3.18
N VAL A 112 -3.65 -8.24 -3.24
CA VAL A 112 -3.64 -9.10 -4.43
C VAL A 112 -5.03 -9.70 -4.67
N THR A 113 -5.76 -10.08 -3.61
CA THR A 113 -7.13 -10.58 -3.73
C THR A 113 -8.08 -9.53 -4.31
N GLU A 114 -8.00 -8.30 -3.83
CA GLU A 114 -8.77 -7.17 -4.34
C GLU A 114 -8.43 -6.89 -5.81
N TYR A 115 -7.14 -6.86 -6.15
CA TYR A 115 -6.68 -6.73 -7.53
C TYR A 115 -7.29 -7.80 -8.45
N TRP A 116 -7.33 -9.05 -8.01
CA TRP A 116 -7.91 -10.15 -8.78
C TRP A 116 -9.43 -10.06 -8.92
N ALA A 117 -10.13 -9.66 -7.86
CA ALA A 117 -11.56 -9.45 -7.91
C ALA A 117 -11.92 -8.38 -8.96
N GLU A 118 -11.23 -7.23 -8.93
CA GLU A 118 -11.41 -6.18 -9.92
C GLU A 118 -11.05 -6.65 -11.35
N LEU A 119 -10.00 -7.46 -11.50
CA LEU A 119 -9.62 -8.01 -12.81
C LEU A 119 -10.70 -8.94 -13.39
N VAL A 120 -11.36 -9.76 -12.53
CA VAL A 120 -12.51 -10.59 -12.92
C VAL A 120 -13.66 -9.72 -13.43
N ASP A 121 -13.95 -8.63 -12.71
CA ASP A 121 -15.04 -7.70 -13.09
C ASP A 121 -14.70 -6.99 -14.41
N VAL A 122 -13.46 -6.53 -14.58
CA VAL A 122 -13.01 -5.92 -15.85
C VAL A 122 -13.07 -6.94 -16.99
N ALA A 123 -12.63 -8.18 -16.77
CA ALA A 123 -12.72 -9.24 -17.80
C ALA A 123 -14.16 -9.51 -18.24
N ALA A 124 -15.14 -9.38 -17.33
CA ALA A 124 -16.56 -9.50 -17.64
C ALA A 124 -17.10 -8.36 -18.54
N THR A 125 -16.41 -7.19 -18.55
CA THR A 125 -16.82 -6.05 -19.42
C THR A 125 -16.23 -6.11 -20.83
N PHE A 126 -15.56 -7.22 -21.21
CA PHE A 126 -15.01 -7.36 -22.54
C PHE A 126 -16.10 -7.22 -23.62
N ASN A 127 -15.83 -6.34 -24.59
CA ASN A 127 -16.66 -6.13 -25.77
C ASN A 127 -15.76 -6.05 -27.00
N ASP A 128 -16.09 -6.87 -28.01
CA ASP A 128 -15.30 -6.97 -29.25
C ASP A 128 -15.25 -5.65 -30.04
N ASP A 129 -16.30 -4.81 -29.91
CA ASP A 129 -16.36 -3.51 -30.57
C ASP A 129 -15.54 -2.42 -29.88
N LYS A 130 -15.15 -2.64 -28.62
CA LYS A 130 -14.43 -1.66 -27.78
C LYS A 130 -13.06 -2.17 -27.28
N VAL A 131 -12.38 -2.98 -28.11
CA VAL A 131 -11.10 -3.60 -27.73
C VAL A 131 -10.05 -2.60 -27.29
N LYS A 132 -9.90 -1.46 -27.97
CA LYS A 132 -8.90 -0.43 -27.61
C LYS A 132 -9.13 0.15 -26.19
N ASP A 133 -10.38 0.34 -25.78
CA ASP A 133 -10.68 0.82 -24.44
C ASP A 133 -10.45 -0.26 -23.39
N PHE A 134 -10.71 -1.52 -23.75
CA PHE A 134 -10.39 -2.66 -22.90
C PHE A 134 -8.87 -2.79 -22.69
N GLU A 135 -8.07 -2.66 -23.74
CA GLU A 135 -6.59 -2.67 -23.66
C GLU A 135 -6.05 -1.54 -22.76
N LYS A 136 -6.65 -0.34 -22.80
CA LYS A 136 -6.28 0.74 -21.86
C LYS A 136 -6.54 0.34 -20.40
N LYS A 137 -7.66 -0.36 -20.13
CA LYS A 137 -7.94 -0.87 -18.78
C LYS A 137 -6.88 -1.91 -18.38
N LEU A 138 -6.54 -2.87 -19.25
CA LEU A 138 -5.51 -3.87 -18.99
C LEU A 138 -4.14 -3.24 -18.70
N ASN A 139 -3.77 -2.15 -19.38
CA ASN A 139 -2.51 -1.46 -19.13
C ASN A 139 -2.46 -0.83 -17.72
N ARG A 140 -3.59 -0.37 -17.17
CA ARG A 140 -3.66 0.08 -15.76
C ARG A 140 -3.41 -1.08 -14.80
N PHE A 141 -3.96 -2.25 -15.09
CA PHE A 141 -3.71 -3.47 -14.30
C PHE A 141 -2.25 -3.92 -14.38
N LYS A 142 -1.60 -3.86 -15.55
CA LYS A 142 -0.16 -4.13 -15.69
C LYS A 142 0.67 -3.24 -14.79
N THR A 143 0.37 -1.93 -14.78
CA THR A 143 1.09 -0.97 -13.92
C THR A 143 0.85 -1.26 -12.44
N ARG A 144 -0.39 -1.59 -12.03
CA ARG A 144 -0.73 -1.94 -10.64
C ARG A 144 -0.03 -3.22 -10.20
N LYS A 145 -0.05 -4.26 -11.05
CA LYS A 145 0.67 -5.52 -10.81
C LYS A 145 2.15 -5.29 -10.57
N ALA A 146 2.81 -4.56 -11.47
CA ALA A 146 4.24 -4.26 -11.35
C ALA A 146 4.58 -3.51 -10.05
N LYS A 147 3.69 -2.60 -9.58
CA LYS A 147 3.86 -1.92 -8.28
C LYS A 147 3.77 -2.89 -7.11
N ILE A 148 2.80 -3.82 -7.12
CA ILE A 148 2.63 -4.82 -6.07
C ILE A 148 3.84 -5.75 -6.04
N GLU A 149 4.27 -6.30 -7.17
CA GLU A 149 5.44 -7.19 -7.29
C GLU A 149 6.73 -6.50 -6.81
N LYS A 150 6.93 -5.23 -7.23
CA LYS A 150 8.05 -4.43 -6.77
C LYS A 150 8.05 -4.29 -5.24
N ARG A 151 6.89 -4.02 -4.65
CA ARG A 151 6.74 -3.88 -3.19
C ARG A 151 7.04 -5.19 -2.47
N ILE A 152 6.48 -6.31 -2.93
CA ILE A 152 6.77 -7.66 -2.40
C ILE A 152 8.27 -7.93 -2.40
N LYS A 153 8.95 -7.66 -3.51
CA LYS A 153 10.40 -7.89 -3.66
C LYS A 153 11.25 -7.01 -2.77
N VAL A 154 10.91 -5.71 -2.66
CA VAL A 154 11.66 -4.76 -1.81
C VAL A 154 11.53 -5.13 -0.34
N ILE A 155 10.31 -5.43 0.11
CA ILE A 155 10.05 -5.80 1.49
C ILE A 155 10.67 -7.15 1.81
N GLY A 156 10.55 -8.15 0.93
CA GLY A 156 11.18 -9.46 1.11
C GLY A 156 12.69 -9.34 1.33
N LYS A 157 13.36 -8.49 0.55
CA LYS A 157 14.78 -8.19 0.78
C LYS A 157 15.05 -7.53 2.13
N SER A 158 14.21 -6.59 2.54
CA SER A 158 14.36 -5.86 3.80
C SER A 158 14.17 -6.74 5.04
N VAL A 159 13.24 -7.70 4.98
CA VAL A 159 12.96 -8.63 6.09
C VAL A 159 13.70 -9.96 5.98
N GLY A 160 14.63 -10.08 5.05
CA GLY A 160 15.52 -11.24 4.92
C GLY A 160 14.85 -12.54 4.46
N GLY A 161 13.76 -12.47 3.68
CA GLY A 161 13.08 -13.66 3.17
C GLY A 161 11.91 -13.38 2.25
N GLU A 162 11.30 -14.43 1.72
CA GLU A 162 10.11 -14.31 0.89
C GLU A 162 8.90 -13.90 1.73
N ILE A 163 8.07 -13.03 1.17
CA ILE A 163 6.79 -12.66 1.77
C ILE A 163 5.75 -13.72 1.40
N PRO A 164 5.11 -14.38 2.39
CA PRO A 164 4.15 -15.44 2.12
C PRO A 164 2.83 -14.86 1.57
N ILE A 165 2.66 -14.90 0.25
CA ILE A 165 1.38 -14.56 -0.37
C ILE A 165 0.47 -15.77 -0.37
N ARG A 166 -0.69 -15.66 0.28
CA ARG A 166 -1.64 -16.79 0.42
C ARG A 166 -2.37 -17.07 -0.88
N LYS A 167 -1.79 -17.94 -1.72
CA LYS A 167 -2.39 -18.36 -3.01
C LYS A 167 -3.74 -19.08 -2.86
N LYS A 168 -4.06 -19.65 -1.71
CA LYS A 168 -5.28 -20.43 -1.47
C LYS A 168 -6.58 -19.61 -1.52
N LEU A 169 -6.50 -18.30 -1.29
CA LEU A 169 -7.65 -17.38 -1.41
C LEU A 169 -8.04 -17.11 -2.88
N TYR A 170 -7.22 -17.55 -3.84
CA TYR A 170 -7.35 -17.21 -5.25
C TYR A 170 -7.98 -18.30 -6.12
N SER A 171 -8.19 -19.51 -5.61
CA SER A 171 -8.69 -20.64 -6.42
C SER A 171 -10.01 -20.28 -7.12
N ASP A 172 -10.95 -19.69 -6.41
CA ASP A 172 -12.27 -19.35 -6.94
C ASP A 172 -12.21 -18.15 -7.91
N LEU A 173 -11.41 -17.14 -7.59
CA LEU A 173 -11.19 -15.98 -8.47
C LEU A 173 -10.45 -16.41 -9.73
N GLY A 174 -9.43 -17.27 -9.61
CA GLY A 174 -8.71 -17.84 -10.75
C GLY A 174 -9.63 -18.64 -11.66
N THR A 175 -10.52 -19.47 -11.11
CA THR A 175 -11.52 -20.23 -11.88
C THR A 175 -12.48 -19.29 -12.61
N LYS A 176 -13.02 -18.28 -11.92
CA LYS A 176 -13.90 -17.26 -12.53
C LYS A 176 -13.17 -16.52 -13.66
N LEU A 177 -11.93 -16.10 -13.45
CA LEU A 177 -11.15 -15.38 -14.46
C LEU A 177 -10.85 -16.25 -15.67
N ASN A 178 -10.46 -17.51 -15.48
CA ASN A 178 -10.25 -18.46 -16.58
C ASN A 178 -11.52 -18.67 -17.41
N SER A 179 -12.70 -18.76 -16.77
CA SER A 179 -13.99 -18.85 -17.45
C SER A 179 -14.28 -17.60 -18.30
N ARG A 180 -13.95 -16.39 -17.77
CA ARG A 180 -14.08 -15.15 -18.53
C ARG A 180 -13.13 -15.07 -19.71
N ILE A 181 -11.88 -15.49 -19.53
CA ILE A 181 -10.88 -15.56 -20.62
C ILE A 181 -11.33 -16.55 -21.71
N ALA A 182 -11.88 -17.69 -21.33
CA ALA A 182 -12.41 -18.67 -22.27
C ALA A 182 -13.54 -18.11 -23.13
N ALA A 183 -14.38 -17.25 -22.58
CA ALA A 183 -15.50 -16.60 -23.28
C ALA A 183 -15.04 -15.55 -24.31
N ILE A 184 -13.80 -15.05 -24.25
CA ILE A 184 -13.24 -14.11 -25.23
C ILE A 184 -12.99 -14.85 -26.56
N PRO A 185 -13.43 -14.30 -27.71
CA PRO A 185 -13.25 -14.96 -29.00
C PRO A 185 -11.78 -15.33 -29.31
N PRO A 186 -11.50 -16.50 -29.94
CA PRO A 186 -10.13 -16.91 -30.28
C PRO A 186 -9.38 -15.90 -31.16
N LYS A 187 -10.06 -15.16 -32.02
CA LYS A 187 -9.48 -14.08 -32.84
C LYS A 187 -8.84 -12.97 -31.99
N ARG A 188 -9.16 -12.88 -30.70
CA ARG A 188 -8.61 -11.93 -29.71
C ARG A 188 -7.58 -12.58 -28.80
N ASN A 189 -6.76 -13.46 -29.32
CA ASN A 189 -5.76 -14.19 -28.54
C ASN A 189 -4.81 -13.28 -27.76
N ALA A 190 -4.41 -12.12 -28.30
CA ALA A 190 -3.56 -11.15 -27.60
C ALA A 190 -4.20 -10.66 -26.27
N VAL A 191 -5.51 -10.42 -26.26
CA VAL A 191 -6.25 -10.02 -25.05
C VAL A 191 -6.30 -11.18 -24.05
N ARG A 192 -6.51 -12.41 -24.53
CA ARG A 192 -6.53 -13.62 -23.68
C ARG A 192 -5.18 -13.85 -22.99
N VAL A 193 -4.08 -13.71 -23.74
CA VAL A 193 -2.70 -13.81 -23.20
C VAL A 193 -2.45 -12.70 -22.18
N ALA A 194 -2.76 -11.46 -22.52
CA ALA A 194 -2.57 -10.33 -21.61
C ALA A 194 -3.33 -10.51 -20.28
N LEU A 195 -4.55 -11.07 -20.29
CA LEU A 195 -5.30 -11.39 -19.06
C LEU A 195 -4.62 -12.51 -18.27
N LYS A 196 -4.11 -13.55 -18.93
CA LYS A 196 -3.38 -14.65 -18.25
C LYS A 196 -2.12 -14.12 -17.56
N ASP A 197 -1.34 -13.28 -18.24
CA ASP A 197 -0.12 -12.68 -17.66
C ASP A 197 -0.42 -11.81 -16.43
N LEU A 198 -1.63 -11.25 -16.35
CA LEU A 198 -2.06 -10.44 -15.19
C LEU A 198 -2.44 -11.28 -13.98
N ILE A 199 -2.68 -12.57 -14.12
CA ILE A 199 -3.03 -13.47 -13.01
C ILE A 199 -1.79 -13.89 -12.22
N GLU A 200 -0.69 -14.13 -12.89
CA GLU A 200 0.52 -14.70 -12.29
C GLU A 200 1.32 -13.61 -11.57
N PHE A 201 1.52 -13.76 -10.26
CA PHE A 201 2.46 -12.96 -9.45
C PHE A 201 3.73 -13.77 -9.25
N ASN A 202 4.87 -13.21 -9.65
CA ASN A 202 6.21 -13.77 -9.55
C ASN A 202 6.97 -13.20 -8.35
#